data_cb5b8a8e16e3336e2bdf17481cb556fa
#
_entry.id   cb5b8a8e16e3336e2bdf17481cb556fa
#
_cell.length_a   1.000
_cell.length_b   1.000
_cell.length_c   1.000
_cell.angle_alpha   90.00
_cell.angle_beta   90.00
_cell.angle_gamma   90.00
#
_symmetry.space_group_name_H-M   'P 1'
#
loop_
_entity.id
_entity.type
_entity.pdbx_description
1 polymer ?
#
loop_
_entity_poly.entity_id
_entity_poly.type
_entity_poly.pdbx_seq_one_letter_code
_entity_poly.pdbx_strand_id
1 'polypeptide(L)'
;MLPTASRQAQRHRIGDINPMEIPRMFPRRLLPASLIVLGVLFGASAQASPAHGQAFGQPAQVAQASRSIEVVLGDMYFKPRTIEVKPGETVRFVLKNEGKLLHEFNLGDATMHAEHQKEMLKMQQSGMLTPTGLAAMDHSQMGHEMAGMDHGQAAMQHDDPNSVLVEPGKSAELTWTFTRATRLEFACNIPGHYPAGMVGQLSVQP
;
A
#
# COMPACT_ATOMS: atom_id res chain seq x y z
N MET A 1 -43.11 54.67 10.62
CA MET A 1 -44.04 54.80 9.47
C MET A 1 -44.28 53.44 8.91
N LEU A 2 -45.45 52.86 9.19
CA LEU A 2 -46.12 51.74 8.52
C LEU A 2 -46.70 52.25 7.19
N PRO A 3 -47.21 51.41 6.24
CA PRO A 3 -48.11 50.28 6.44
C PRO A 3 -47.84 49.06 5.54
N THR A 4 -48.16 47.79 5.99
CA THR A 4 -49.38 46.97 5.80
C THR A 4 -49.96 46.85 4.38
N ALA A 5 -50.13 45.59 3.89
CA ALA A 5 -51.28 44.98 3.22
C ALA A 5 -50.93 43.53 2.87
N SER A 6 -51.44 42.47 3.45
CA SER A 6 -52.76 41.87 3.54
C SER A 6 -53.49 41.67 2.20
N ARG A 7 -53.71 40.37 1.82
CA ARG A 7 -54.95 39.76 1.25
C ARG A 7 -54.65 38.32 0.89
N GLN A 8 -55.19 37.36 1.63
CA GLN A 8 -56.50 36.66 1.52
C GLN A 8 -56.72 35.95 0.20
N ALA A 9 -56.68 34.64 0.27
CA ALA A 9 -57.77 33.64 0.23
C ALA A 9 -58.50 33.47 -1.11
N GLN A 10 -58.50 32.28 -1.65
CA GLN A 10 -59.72 31.69 -2.22
C GLN A 10 -59.67 30.17 -2.22
N ARG A 11 -60.63 29.60 -1.50
CA ARG A 11 -61.03 28.19 -1.54
C ARG A 11 -61.84 27.94 -2.79
N HIS A 12 -61.66 26.81 -3.45
CA HIS A 12 -62.72 26.15 -4.15
C HIS A 12 -62.78 24.68 -3.76
N ARG A 13 -63.99 24.36 -3.28
CA ARG A 13 -64.50 23.01 -3.00
C ARG A 13 -65.10 22.44 -4.27
N ILE A 14 -65.35 21.13 -4.15
CA ILE A 14 -66.47 20.34 -4.74
C ILE A 14 -66.01 19.36 -5.80
N GLY A 15 -66.32 18.12 -5.52
CA GLY A 15 -66.64 17.08 -6.45
C GLY A 15 -66.51 15.67 -5.86
N ASP A 16 -67.42 15.34 -4.90
CA ASP A 16 -67.75 13.93 -4.60
C ASP A 16 -68.40 13.28 -5.79
N ILE A 17 -67.97 12.12 -6.19
CA ILE A 17 -68.85 11.14 -6.87
C ILE A 17 -68.45 9.74 -6.40
N ASN A 18 -69.49 9.06 -5.94
CA ASN A 18 -69.59 7.78 -5.29
C ASN A 18 -69.61 6.64 -6.30
N PRO A 19 -69.67 5.40 -5.87
CA PRO A 19 -69.02 4.23 -6.45
C PRO A 19 -69.93 3.45 -7.39
N MET A 20 -69.34 2.66 -8.25
CA MET A 20 -70.07 1.64 -8.96
C MET A 20 -69.44 0.25 -8.71
N GLU A 21 -70.30 -0.57 -8.17
CA GLU A 21 -70.07 -1.99 -7.84
C GLU A 21 -69.98 -2.87 -9.08
N ILE A 22 -69.05 -3.78 -9.09
CA ILE A 22 -68.96 -5.22 -9.28
C ILE A 22 -69.62 -5.83 -10.56
N PRO A 23 -69.10 -6.91 -11.21
CA PRO A 23 -69.09 -8.23 -10.60
C PRO A 23 -67.87 -9.14 -10.86
N ARG A 24 -67.72 -10.07 -9.94
CA ARG A 24 -66.79 -11.19 -9.95
C ARG A 24 -67.00 -12.08 -11.16
N MET A 25 -65.91 -12.43 -11.82
CA MET A 25 -65.82 -13.67 -12.57
C MET A 25 -64.43 -14.24 -12.50
N PHE A 26 -64.25 -15.31 -11.74
CA PHE A 26 -63.07 -16.17 -11.79
C PHE A 26 -63.10 -17.07 -13.01
N PRO A 27 -61.96 -17.32 -13.62
CA PRO A 27 -61.59 -18.67 -13.90
C PRO A 27 -60.25 -19.04 -13.31
N ARG A 28 -60.25 -20.15 -12.59
CA ARG A 28 -59.08 -20.92 -12.21
C ARG A 28 -58.21 -21.15 -13.44
N ARG A 29 -57.02 -20.61 -13.44
CA ARG A 29 -55.95 -21.03 -14.33
C ARG A 29 -54.78 -21.52 -13.49
N LEU A 30 -54.44 -22.75 -13.77
CA LEU A 30 -53.33 -23.54 -13.29
C LEU A 30 -52.02 -22.72 -13.40
N LEU A 31 -51.31 -22.61 -12.28
CA LEU A 31 -49.95 -22.08 -12.24
C LEU A 31 -48.99 -23.14 -12.77
N PRO A 32 -48.12 -22.81 -13.72
CA PRO A 32 -46.94 -23.62 -13.93
C PRO A 32 -45.94 -23.27 -12.81
N ALA A 33 -45.42 -24.31 -12.19
CA ALA A 33 -44.33 -24.23 -11.22
C ALA A 33 -43.10 -23.70 -11.92
N SER A 34 -42.85 -22.40 -11.77
CA SER A 34 -41.56 -21.80 -12.16
C SER A 34 -40.51 -22.19 -11.13
N LEU A 35 -39.65 -23.13 -11.51
CA LEU A 35 -38.40 -23.39 -10.80
C LEU A 35 -37.58 -22.07 -10.76
N ILE A 36 -37.55 -21.41 -9.62
CA ILE A 36 -36.56 -20.35 -9.34
C ILE A 36 -35.23 -21.06 -9.09
N VAL A 37 -34.40 -21.13 -10.10
CA VAL A 37 -32.99 -21.47 -9.95
C VAL A 37 -32.33 -20.27 -9.25
N LEU A 38 -32.20 -20.39 -7.93
CA LEU A 38 -31.43 -19.46 -7.12
C LEU A 38 -29.95 -19.67 -7.49
N GLY A 39 -29.50 -18.91 -8.47
CA GLY A 39 -28.06 -18.83 -8.83
C GLY A 39 -27.25 -18.25 -7.65
N VAL A 40 -26.65 -19.15 -6.87
CA VAL A 40 -25.65 -18.77 -5.89
C VAL A 40 -24.45 -18.24 -6.68
N LEU A 41 -24.35 -16.92 -6.80
CA LEU A 41 -23.12 -16.24 -7.22
C LEU A 41 -22.07 -16.51 -6.14
N PHE A 42 -21.30 -17.59 -6.32
CA PHE A 42 -20.01 -17.72 -5.62
C PHE A 42 -19.14 -16.58 -6.10
N GLY A 43 -19.17 -15.48 -5.36
CA GLY A 43 -18.13 -14.48 -5.45
C GLY A 43 -16.82 -15.16 -5.10
N ALA A 44 -16.00 -15.44 -6.11
CA ALA A 44 -14.61 -15.81 -5.89
C ALA A 44 -13.94 -14.63 -5.18
N SER A 45 -13.88 -14.70 -3.85
CA SER A 45 -12.98 -13.87 -3.09
C SER A 45 -11.59 -14.20 -3.61
N ALA A 46 -11.00 -13.30 -4.39
CA ALA A 46 -9.59 -13.36 -4.71
C ALA A 46 -8.85 -13.35 -3.36
N GLN A 47 -8.49 -14.52 -2.90
CA GLN A 47 -7.56 -14.67 -1.78
C GLN A 47 -6.23 -14.17 -2.34
N ALA A 48 -5.91 -12.90 -2.03
CA ALA A 48 -4.55 -12.43 -2.16
C ALA A 48 -3.69 -13.44 -1.40
N SER A 49 -2.75 -14.08 -2.11
CA SER A 49 -1.73 -14.91 -1.48
C SER A 49 -1.18 -14.12 -0.29
N PRO A 50 -0.97 -14.74 0.88
CA PRO A 50 -0.37 -14.03 1.97
C PRO A 50 1.00 -13.56 1.48
N ALA A 51 1.11 -12.27 1.18
CA ALA A 51 2.41 -11.63 1.04
C ALA A 51 3.20 -12.06 2.27
N HIS A 52 4.44 -12.50 2.11
CA HIS A 52 5.30 -12.91 3.20
C HIS A 52 5.46 -11.73 4.17
N GLY A 53 4.48 -11.59 5.07
CA GLY A 53 4.47 -10.55 6.10
C GLY A 53 5.59 -10.86 7.08
N GLN A 54 6.39 -9.87 7.40
CA GLN A 54 7.33 -9.98 8.50
C GLN A 54 6.56 -10.04 9.81
N ALA A 55 7.11 -10.71 10.82
CA ALA A 55 6.43 -10.89 12.12
C ALA A 55 5.98 -9.56 12.78
N PHE A 56 6.55 -8.42 12.37
CA PHE A 56 6.25 -7.08 12.88
C PHE A 56 5.26 -6.29 12.00
N GLY A 57 4.91 -6.78 10.80
CA GLY A 57 4.00 -6.07 9.90
C GLY A 57 4.04 -6.58 8.47
N GLN A 58 3.47 -5.78 7.57
CA GLN A 58 3.33 -6.12 6.17
C GLN A 58 3.35 -4.86 5.28
N PRO A 59 3.73 -4.99 3.99
CA PRO A 59 3.61 -3.91 3.03
C PRO A 59 2.14 -3.47 2.89
N ALA A 60 1.95 -2.20 2.60
CA ALA A 60 0.63 -1.60 2.45
C ALA A 60 0.58 -0.64 1.26
N GLN A 61 -0.63 -0.30 0.81
CA GLN A 61 -0.81 0.70 -0.22
C GLN A 61 -0.71 2.12 0.36
N VAL A 62 -0.20 3.06 -0.42
CA VAL A 62 -0.05 4.47 -0.02
C VAL A 62 -1.37 5.07 0.49
N ALA A 63 -2.50 4.72 -0.13
CA ALA A 63 -3.82 5.19 0.28
C ALA A 63 -4.25 4.74 1.68
N GLN A 64 -3.60 3.73 2.26
CA GLN A 64 -3.87 3.20 3.61
C GLN A 64 -3.04 3.91 4.69
N ALA A 65 -2.06 4.73 4.29
CA ALA A 65 -1.19 5.42 5.23
C ALA A 65 -1.96 6.45 6.06
N SER A 66 -1.86 6.35 7.39
CA SER A 66 -2.42 7.32 8.33
C SER A 66 -1.55 8.58 8.46
N ARG A 67 -0.26 8.45 8.18
CA ARG A 67 0.70 9.57 8.11
C ARG A 67 1.89 9.25 7.22
N SER A 68 2.62 10.29 6.84
CA SER A 68 3.91 10.18 6.15
C SER A 68 5.04 10.65 7.06
N ILE A 69 6.17 9.96 6.97
CA ILE A 69 7.41 10.32 7.65
C ILE A 69 8.48 10.51 6.60
N GLU A 70 9.07 11.69 6.54
CA GLU A 70 10.24 11.93 5.70
C GLU A 70 11.49 11.41 6.40
N VAL A 71 12.30 10.64 5.67
CA VAL A 71 13.60 10.14 6.14
C VAL A 71 14.66 10.54 5.15
N VAL A 72 15.60 11.36 5.60
CA VAL A 72 16.80 11.71 4.83
C VAL A 72 17.86 10.63 5.04
N LEU A 73 18.40 10.13 3.93
CA LEU A 73 19.52 9.22 3.86
C LEU A 73 20.73 10.04 3.43
N GLY A 74 21.67 10.25 4.34
CA GLY A 74 22.96 10.85 4.01
C GLY A 74 24.06 9.81 4.15
N ASP A 75 25.28 10.15 3.71
CA ASP A 75 26.38 9.21 3.78
C ASP A 75 26.64 8.82 5.25
N MET A 76 26.33 7.55 5.57
CA MET A 76 26.43 6.90 6.88
C MET A 76 25.47 7.38 7.98
N TYR A 77 24.34 8.03 7.63
CA TYR A 77 23.32 8.38 8.64
C TYR A 77 21.90 8.42 8.07
N PHE A 78 20.93 8.32 8.98
CA PHE A 78 19.51 8.64 8.76
C PHE A 78 19.09 9.86 9.60
N LYS A 79 18.14 10.62 9.08
CA LYS A 79 17.47 11.70 9.82
C LYS A 79 15.96 11.65 9.56
N PRO A 80 15.12 11.45 10.60
CA PRO A 80 15.48 11.25 12.02
C PRO A 80 16.19 9.92 12.27
N ARG A 81 16.85 9.79 13.42
CA ARG A 81 17.48 8.54 13.88
C ARG A 81 16.58 7.67 14.73
N THR A 82 15.44 8.21 15.15
CA THR A 82 14.46 7.51 15.97
C THR A 82 13.06 7.80 15.42
N ILE A 83 12.28 6.75 15.28
CA ILE A 83 10.89 6.82 14.81
C ILE A 83 10.01 6.04 15.78
N GLU A 84 8.88 6.63 16.16
CA GLU A 84 7.87 5.99 16.99
C GLU A 84 6.59 5.80 16.19
N VAL A 85 6.01 4.62 16.26
CA VAL A 85 4.77 4.24 15.59
C VAL A 85 3.90 3.42 16.54
N LYS A 86 2.63 3.21 16.19
CA LYS A 86 1.69 2.44 16.99
C LYS A 86 1.37 1.10 16.34
N PRO A 87 1.02 0.06 17.13
CA PRO A 87 0.42 -1.15 16.57
C PRO A 87 -0.85 -0.82 15.79
N GLY A 88 -0.99 -1.41 14.60
CA GLY A 88 -2.08 -1.12 13.65
C GLY A 88 -1.85 0.11 12.78
N GLU A 89 -0.81 0.89 13.02
CA GLU A 89 -0.51 2.08 12.23
C GLU A 89 0.08 1.71 10.87
N THR A 90 -0.42 2.36 9.81
CA THR A 90 0.18 2.31 8.48
C THR A 90 0.91 3.61 8.21
N VAL A 91 2.20 3.53 7.95
CA VAL A 91 3.09 4.68 7.72
C VAL A 91 3.65 4.62 6.31
N ARG A 92 3.63 5.77 5.62
CA ARG A 92 4.36 6.01 4.38
C ARG A 92 5.68 6.67 4.72
N PHE A 93 6.79 5.98 4.50
CA PHE A 93 8.12 6.56 4.56
C PHE A 93 8.45 7.20 3.21
N VAL A 94 8.77 8.48 3.22
CA VAL A 94 9.26 9.22 2.05
C VAL A 94 10.77 9.35 2.22
N LEU A 95 11.50 8.60 1.43
CA LEU A 95 12.94 8.42 1.53
C LEU A 95 13.64 9.38 0.58
N LYS A 96 14.58 10.19 1.06
CA LYS A 96 15.35 11.14 0.25
C LYS A 96 16.83 10.86 0.44
N ASN A 97 17.52 10.46 -0.61
CA ASN A 97 18.97 10.31 -0.56
C ASN A 97 19.65 11.63 -0.91
N GLU A 98 20.16 12.30 0.11
CA GLU A 98 20.96 13.53 -0.01
C GLU A 98 22.47 13.26 -0.01
N GLY A 99 22.87 11.98 0.09
CA GLY A 99 24.25 11.53 0.02
C GLY A 99 24.76 11.37 -1.42
N LYS A 100 25.97 10.86 -1.53
CA LYS A 100 26.67 10.61 -2.81
C LYS A 100 26.73 9.12 -3.14
N LEU A 101 26.35 8.28 -2.20
CA LEU A 101 26.36 6.82 -2.33
C LEU A 101 24.94 6.29 -2.48
N LEU A 102 24.82 5.07 -3.00
CA LEU A 102 23.61 4.30 -2.92
C LEU A 102 23.31 3.99 -1.45
N HIS A 103 22.08 4.16 -1.03
CA HIS A 103 21.62 3.79 0.31
C HIS A 103 20.42 2.88 0.25
N GLU A 104 20.24 2.13 1.32
CA GLU A 104 19.08 1.29 1.54
C GLU A 104 18.32 1.78 2.77
N PHE A 105 17.00 1.67 2.73
CA PHE A 105 16.15 1.74 3.90
C PHE A 105 15.46 0.39 4.07
N ASN A 106 15.88 -0.38 5.05
CA ASN A 106 15.37 -1.71 5.33
C ASN A 106 14.84 -1.75 6.77
N LEU A 107 13.61 -2.24 6.96
CA LEU A 107 12.99 -2.42 8.27
C LEU A 107 13.24 -3.83 8.78
N GLY A 108 13.77 -3.98 9.99
CA GLY A 108 14.02 -5.29 10.57
C GLY A 108 14.50 -5.25 12.02
N ASP A 109 14.80 -6.39 12.56
CA ASP A 109 15.59 -6.50 13.78
C ASP A 109 17.07 -6.74 13.45
N ALA A 110 17.94 -6.70 14.44
CA ALA A 110 19.38 -6.87 14.25
C ALA A 110 19.76 -8.22 13.61
N THR A 111 18.97 -9.27 13.83
CA THR A 111 19.21 -10.60 13.22
C THR A 111 18.88 -10.57 11.74
N MET A 112 17.75 -9.98 11.36
CA MET A 112 17.36 -9.80 9.97
C MET A 112 18.39 -8.98 9.21
N HIS A 113 18.87 -7.87 9.79
CA HIS A 113 19.93 -7.05 9.18
C HIS A 113 21.23 -7.85 9.01
N ALA A 114 21.61 -8.67 9.99
CA ALA A 114 22.82 -9.48 9.87
C ALA A 114 22.76 -10.52 8.73
N GLU A 115 21.59 -11.11 8.48
CA GLU A 115 21.39 -12.01 7.34
C GLU A 115 21.37 -11.24 6.01
N HIS A 116 20.64 -10.14 5.96
CA HIS A 116 20.52 -9.32 4.75
C HIS A 116 21.88 -8.70 4.32
N GLN A 117 22.74 -8.32 5.27
CA GLN A 117 24.11 -7.88 4.96
C GLN A 117 24.93 -8.93 4.20
N LYS A 118 24.71 -10.22 4.48
CA LYS A 118 25.38 -11.30 3.75
C LYS A 118 24.92 -11.39 2.30
N GLU A 119 23.65 -11.10 2.06
CA GLU A 119 23.06 -11.07 0.71
C GLU A 119 23.59 -9.87 -0.07
N MET A 120 23.59 -8.70 0.54
CA MET A 120 24.13 -7.47 -0.03
C MET A 120 25.62 -7.61 -0.38
N LEU A 121 26.40 -8.31 0.46
CA LEU A 121 27.80 -8.59 0.18
C LEU A 121 27.96 -9.50 -1.06
N LYS A 122 27.12 -10.51 -1.22
CA LYS A 122 27.13 -11.36 -2.43
C LYS A 122 26.80 -10.55 -3.69
N MET A 123 25.84 -9.64 -3.60
CA MET A 123 25.50 -8.76 -4.72
C MET A 123 26.65 -7.81 -5.08
N GLN A 124 27.35 -7.29 -4.09
CA GLN A 124 28.56 -6.48 -4.35
C GLN A 124 29.66 -7.32 -5.00
N GLN A 125 29.91 -8.53 -4.50
CA GLN A 125 30.91 -9.46 -5.04
C GLN A 125 30.61 -9.89 -6.47
N SER A 126 29.34 -10.03 -6.82
CA SER A 126 28.90 -10.35 -8.19
C SER A 126 28.93 -9.14 -9.14
N GLY A 127 29.20 -7.95 -8.63
CA GLY A 127 29.19 -6.71 -9.41
C GLY A 127 27.80 -6.14 -9.68
N MET A 128 26.73 -6.75 -9.15
CA MET A 128 25.38 -6.21 -9.29
C MET A 128 25.17 -4.94 -8.46
N LEU A 129 25.83 -4.85 -7.32
CA LEU A 129 25.75 -3.68 -6.45
C LEU A 129 27.00 -2.81 -6.64
N THR A 130 26.79 -1.56 -7.02
CA THR A 130 27.83 -0.55 -7.17
C THR A 130 27.70 0.52 -6.10
N PRO A 131 28.72 1.37 -5.89
CA PRO A 131 28.64 2.44 -4.89
C PRO A 131 27.50 3.46 -5.11
N THR A 132 26.97 3.56 -6.33
CA THR A 132 25.96 4.59 -6.66
C THR A 132 24.67 4.04 -7.24
N GLY A 133 24.54 2.73 -7.40
CA GLY A 133 23.35 2.11 -7.98
C GLY A 133 23.51 0.61 -8.20
N LEU A 134 22.57 0.03 -8.90
CA LEU A 134 22.69 -1.33 -9.40
C LEU A 134 23.32 -1.30 -10.79
N ALA A 135 24.21 -2.27 -11.08
CA ALA A 135 24.74 -2.44 -12.42
C ALA A 135 23.59 -2.83 -13.38
N ALA A 136 23.56 -2.19 -14.54
CA ALA A 136 22.66 -2.60 -15.60
C ALA A 136 23.00 -4.05 -16.00
N MET A 137 22.06 -4.97 -15.91
CA MET A 137 22.25 -6.29 -16.48
C MET A 137 22.29 -6.16 -18.00
N ASP A 138 23.40 -6.52 -18.59
CA ASP A 138 23.51 -6.63 -20.04
C ASP A 138 22.68 -7.85 -20.51
N HIS A 139 21.45 -7.62 -20.87
CA HIS A 139 20.55 -8.65 -21.42
C HIS A 139 20.94 -9.10 -22.83
N SER A 140 22.00 -8.54 -23.42
CA SER A 140 22.48 -8.96 -24.76
C SER A 140 23.02 -10.36 -24.81
N GLN A 141 23.35 -10.98 -23.68
CA GLN A 141 23.87 -12.34 -23.58
C GLN A 141 22.81 -13.42 -23.35
N MET A 142 21.56 -13.05 -23.04
CA MET A 142 20.46 -14.01 -22.96
C MET A 142 19.67 -13.96 -24.27
N GLY A 143 20.02 -14.91 -25.20
CA GLY A 143 19.37 -15.03 -26.49
C GLY A 143 17.85 -15.22 -26.36
N HIS A 144 17.16 -14.40 -27.14
CA HIS A 144 15.83 -14.58 -27.73
C HIS A 144 14.75 -15.35 -26.93
N GLU A 145 13.76 -14.59 -26.53
CA GLU A 145 12.30 -14.77 -26.60
C GLU A 145 11.59 -14.20 -25.38
N MET A 146 11.34 -12.91 -25.42
CA MET A 146 10.20 -12.29 -24.70
C MET A 146 9.97 -10.88 -25.26
N ALA A 147 9.40 -10.81 -26.47
CA ALA A 147 8.83 -9.57 -26.96
C ALA A 147 7.47 -9.37 -26.29
N GLY A 148 7.33 -8.31 -25.49
CA GLY A 148 6.00 -7.84 -25.07
C GLY A 148 5.78 -7.48 -23.63
N MET A 149 6.78 -7.08 -22.85
CA MET A 149 6.53 -6.44 -21.56
C MET A 149 7.09 -5.02 -21.53
N ASP A 150 6.19 -4.08 -21.33
CA ASP A 150 6.48 -2.67 -21.11
C ASP A 150 7.40 -2.53 -19.88
N HIS A 151 8.68 -2.29 -20.13
CA HIS A 151 9.69 -2.07 -19.08
C HIS A 151 9.69 -0.60 -18.66
N GLY A 152 8.54 -0.11 -18.16
CA GLY A 152 8.52 1.07 -17.33
C GLY A 152 9.29 0.79 -16.06
N GLN A 153 10.54 1.27 -15.99
CA GLN A 153 11.39 1.47 -14.79
C GLN A 153 11.04 0.55 -13.60
N ALA A 154 11.13 -0.77 -13.78
CA ALA A 154 11.27 -1.67 -12.66
C ALA A 154 12.70 -1.48 -12.15
N ALA A 155 12.90 -0.56 -11.19
CA ALA A 155 14.02 -0.67 -10.28
C ALA A 155 14.03 -2.13 -9.84
N MET A 156 15.16 -2.82 -10.01
CA MET A 156 15.30 -4.18 -9.51
C MET A 156 15.05 -4.12 -8.00
N GLN A 157 13.79 -4.31 -7.63
CA GLN A 157 13.43 -4.52 -6.25
C GLN A 157 14.13 -5.81 -5.84
N HIS A 158 14.98 -5.69 -4.83
CA HIS A 158 15.13 -6.79 -3.93
C HIS A 158 13.71 -7.27 -3.61
N ASP A 159 13.45 -8.56 -3.73
CA ASP A 159 12.13 -9.12 -3.42
C ASP A 159 11.73 -8.96 -1.94
N ASP A 160 12.49 -8.21 -1.18
CA ASP A 160 12.26 -7.91 0.23
C ASP A 160 11.27 -6.76 0.38
N PRO A 161 10.01 -7.05 0.74
CA PRO A 161 8.95 -6.04 0.78
C PRO A 161 9.17 -4.96 1.83
N ASN A 162 10.11 -5.16 2.77
CA ASN A 162 10.51 -4.24 3.84
C ASN A 162 11.78 -3.44 3.51
N SER A 163 12.25 -3.48 2.26
CA SER A 163 13.49 -2.84 1.81
C SER A 163 13.30 -2.00 0.57
N VAL A 164 14.02 -0.88 0.49
CA VAL A 164 14.08 0.00 -0.69
C VAL A 164 15.49 0.56 -0.86
N LEU A 165 16.05 0.40 -2.05
CA LEU A 165 17.29 1.05 -2.47
C LEU A 165 17.00 2.46 -3.02
N VAL A 166 17.82 3.44 -2.66
CA VAL A 166 17.68 4.83 -3.08
C VAL A 166 19.00 5.35 -3.63
N GLU A 167 19.03 5.61 -4.92
CA GLU A 167 20.22 6.17 -5.60
C GLU A 167 20.52 7.61 -5.13
N PRO A 168 21.77 8.09 -5.28
CA PRO A 168 22.15 9.46 -4.96
C PRO A 168 21.23 10.50 -5.61
N GLY A 169 20.74 11.45 -4.81
CA GLY A 169 19.86 12.54 -5.27
C GLY A 169 18.45 12.09 -5.67
N LYS A 170 18.09 10.82 -5.45
CA LYS A 170 16.74 10.29 -5.73
C LYS A 170 15.90 10.18 -4.48
N SER A 171 14.61 9.97 -4.70
CA SER A 171 13.64 9.67 -3.64
C SER A 171 12.92 8.39 -3.96
N ALA A 172 12.52 7.68 -2.91
CA ALA A 172 11.72 6.47 -3.00
C ALA A 172 10.72 6.43 -1.84
N GLU A 173 9.85 5.42 -1.82
CA GLU A 173 8.83 5.29 -0.80
C GLU A 173 8.71 3.84 -0.33
N LEU A 174 8.43 3.69 0.96
CA LEU A 174 8.02 2.44 1.55
C LEU A 174 6.77 2.69 2.37
N THR A 175 5.70 1.91 2.12
CA THR A 175 4.49 1.99 2.94
C THR A 175 4.31 0.68 3.70
N TRP A 176 4.21 0.78 5.02
CA TRP A 176 4.22 -0.37 5.91
C TRP A 176 3.16 -0.27 7.00
N THR A 177 2.44 -1.36 7.25
CA THR A 177 1.53 -1.51 8.40
C THR A 177 2.23 -2.28 9.51
N PHE A 178 2.36 -1.66 10.68
CA PHE A 178 2.93 -2.31 11.88
C PHE A 178 1.83 -3.04 12.64
N THR A 179 2.01 -4.35 12.90
CA THR A 179 0.92 -5.19 13.45
C THR A 179 1.01 -5.42 14.95
N ARG A 180 2.19 -5.26 15.55
CA ARG A 180 2.40 -5.54 16.98
C ARG A 180 3.47 -4.64 17.60
N ALA A 181 3.38 -4.45 18.91
CA ALA A 181 4.41 -3.76 19.67
C ALA A 181 5.74 -4.52 19.61
N THR A 182 6.81 -3.82 19.23
CA THR A 182 8.17 -4.36 19.14
C THR A 182 9.18 -3.22 19.00
N ARG A 183 10.46 -3.57 19.13
CA ARG A 183 11.57 -2.68 18.77
C ARG A 183 12.23 -3.21 17.51
N LEU A 184 12.43 -2.33 16.58
CA LEU A 184 13.04 -2.58 15.29
C LEU A 184 14.15 -1.57 15.03
N GLU A 185 14.88 -1.84 13.98
CA GLU A 185 15.82 -0.92 13.37
C GLU A 185 15.35 -0.59 11.96
N PHE A 186 15.75 0.55 11.45
CA PHE A 186 15.84 0.79 10.02
C PHE A 186 17.30 1.02 9.69
N ALA A 187 17.79 0.30 8.69
CA ALA A 187 19.23 0.22 8.45
C ALA A 187 19.55 0.23 6.96
N CYS A 188 20.80 0.61 6.65
CA CYS A 188 21.42 0.42 5.36
C CYS A 188 22.36 -0.78 5.43
N ASN A 189 22.02 -1.87 4.72
CA ASN A 189 22.80 -3.11 4.73
C ASN A 189 23.81 -3.19 3.58
N ILE A 190 23.97 -2.12 2.80
CA ILE A 190 25.06 -2.01 1.84
C ILE A 190 26.38 -2.24 2.59
N PRO A 191 27.29 -3.08 2.04
CA PRO A 191 28.50 -3.46 2.73
C PRO A 191 29.31 -2.25 3.24
N GLY A 192 29.57 -2.26 4.56
CA GLY A 192 30.27 -1.18 5.25
C GLY A 192 29.39 -0.12 5.88
N HIS A 193 28.13 0.07 5.46
CA HIS A 193 27.28 1.17 5.93
C HIS A 193 26.71 0.92 7.32
N TYR A 194 26.18 -0.27 7.57
CA TYR A 194 25.64 -0.65 8.90
C TYR A 194 26.73 -0.53 10.00
N PRO A 195 27.93 -1.14 9.87
CA PRO A 195 28.98 -1.01 10.88
C PRO A 195 29.55 0.41 11.00
N ALA A 196 29.38 1.25 9.96
CA ALA A 196 29.72 2.68 10.03
C ALA A 196 28.65 3.50 10.80
N GLY A 197 27.56 2.88 11.27
CA GLY A 197 26.52 3.50 12.08
C GLY A 197 25.31 4.01 11.29
N MET A 198 25.15 3.57 10.02
CA MET A 198 23.95 3.89 9.26
C MET A 198 22.77 2.99 9.68
N VAL A 199 22.30 3.26 10.89
CA VAL A 199 21.20 2.57 11.56
C VAL A 199 20.39 3.56 12.40
N GLY A 200 19.08 3.41 12.42
CA GLY A 200 18.14 4.14 13.26
C GLY A 200 17.24 3.19 14.03
N GLN A 201 16.58 3.70 15.06
CA GLN A 201 15.70 2.94 15.93
C GLN A 201 14.24 3.19 15.59
N LEU A 202 13.45 2.12 15.48
CA LEU A 202 12.00 2.21 15.30
C LEU A 202 11.30 1.48 16.46
N SER A 203 10.49 2.22 17.20
CA SER A 203 9.73 1.69 18.33
C SER A 203 8.24 1.62 17.94
N VAL A 204 7.69 0.40 17.95
CA VAL A 204 6.25 0.17 17.83
C VAL A 204 5.68 0.01 19.23
N GLN A 205 4.96 1.04 19.72
CA GLN A 205 4.47 1.06 21.11
C GLN A 205 3.07 1.69 21.17
N PRO A 206 2.22 1.28 22.14
CA PRO A 206 0.84 1.78 22.31
C PRO A 206 0.75 3.29 22.48
#